data_50b3899fed665cd2d9392b64b5039e95
#
_entry.id   50b3899fed665cd2d9392b64b5039e95
#
_cell.length_a   1.000
_cell.length_b   1.000
_cell.length_c   1.000
_cell.angle_alpha   90.00
_cell.angle_beta   90.00
_cell.angle_gamma   90.00
#
_symmetry.space_group_name_H-M   'P 1'
#
loop_
_entity.id
_entity.type
_entity.pdbx_description
1 polymer ?
#
loop_
_entity_poly.entity_id
_entity_poly.type
_entity_poly.pdbx_seq_one_letter_code
_entity_poly.pdbx_strand_id
1 'polypeptide(L)'
;RTLSLLCGQLRIPKKELWCIVAGKPIRFGLNEFHHITGLNIDDLPTEKFEPEADYKAFFSELRVPTGEGPNLDELRQGLVTCRAWPTEKRRWFGLLTLLSIGLFGLHTNSRIPFESAKRVFDDEAMKTYPWGRAAYEALVVSIKLLRPIGKTYTVGGLVFVLQAWAYESIITIAERFGNAVNADEIPLLRWGGSRTRSTIESVIAEDIKANGGE
;
A
#
# COMPACT_ATOMS: atom_id res chain seq x y z
N ARG A 1 2.24 3.75 14.48
CA ARG A 1 1.81 5.14 14.75
C ARG A 1 0.70 5.63 13.82
N THR A 2 0.65 5.21 12.59
CA THR A 2 -0.54 5.25 11.71
C THR A 2 -1.76 4.59 12.37
N LEU A 3 -1.54 3.84 13.37
CA LEU A 3 -2.44 3.01 14.14
C LEU A 3 -3.36 3.76 15.08
N SER A 4 -2.94 4.89 15.60
CA SER A 4 -3.81 5.71 16.44
C SER A 4 -5.01 6.24 15.63
N LEU A 5 -4.76 6.60 14.37
CA LEU A 5 -5.84 6.93 13.41
C LEU A 5 -6.73 5.72 13.11
N LEU A 6 -6.17 4.51 13.08
CA LEU A 6 -6.93 3.28 12.84
C LEU A 6 -7.73 2.82 14.07
N CYS A 7 -7.33 3.20 15.29
CA CYS A 7 -8.12 2.93 16.51
C CYS A 7 -9.46 3.67 16.53
N GLY A 8 -9.55 4.83 15.85
CA GLY A 8 -10.81 5.56 15.65
C GLY A 8 -11.63 5.09 14.44
N GLN A 9 -11.31 3.93 13.86
CA GLN A 9 -11.97 3.44 12.65
C GLN A 9 -13.46 3.14 12.89
N LEU A 10 -14.31 3.76 12.08
CA LEU A 10 -15.73 3.43 12.01
C LEU A 10 -15.93 2.20 11.11
N ARG A 11 -16.65 1.19 11.61
CA ARG A 11 -16.99 0.00 10.83
C ARG A 11 -18.13 0.29 9.85
N ILE A 12 -17.79 0.90 8.70
CA ILE A 12 -18.74 1.18 7.63
C ILE A 12 -18.56 0.12 6.53
N PRO A 13 -19.64 -0.47 5.98
CA PRO A 13 -19.57 -1.55 4.98
C PRO A 13 -18.94 -1.14 3.64
N LYS A 14 -18.78 0.15 3.37
CA LYS A 14 -18.23 0.68 2.11
C LYS A 14 -16.75 0.32 1.96
N LYS A 15 -16.26 0.35 0.72
CA LYS A 15 -14.84 0.21 0.37
C LYS A 15 -14.03 1.48 0.72
N GLU A 16 -14.25 2.04 1.92
CA GLU A 16 -13.62 3.27 2.41
C GLU A 16 -13.20 3.09 3.87
N LEU A 17 -12.26 3.90 4.30
CA LEU A 17 -11.88 4.00 5.71
C LEU A 17 -12.41 5.32 6.27
N TRP A 18 -13.03 5.24 7.43
CA TRP A 18 -13.51 6.39 8.16
C TRP A 18 -12.87 6.39 9.55
N CYS A 19 -12.31 7.51 9.95
CA CYS A 19 -11.68 7.69 11.25
C CYS A 19 -12.31 8.90 11.95
N ILE A 20 -12.28 8.90 13.29
CA ILE A 20 -12.64 10.07 14.08
C ILE A 20 -11.35 10.72 14.56
N VAL A 21 -11.16 11.98 14.20
CA VAL A 21 -10.03 12.82 14.64
C VAL A 21 -10.60 14.08 15.27
N ALA A 22 -10.22 14.38 16.51
CA ALA A 22 -10.74 15.51 17.27
C ALA A 22 -12.29 15.57 17.30
N GLY A 23 -12.97 14.41 17.36
CA GLY A 23 -14.43 14.32 17.33
C GLY A 23 -15.08 14.50 15.95
N LYS A 24 -14.32 14.80 14.93
CA LYS A 24 -14.81 14.97 13.54
C LYS A 24 -14.52 13.73 12.69
N PRO A 25 -15.46 13.24 11.88
CA PRO A 25 -15.23 12.13 10.96
C PRO A 25 -14.40 12.59 9.76
N ILE A 26 -13.31 11.88 9.47
CA ILE A 26 -12.52 12.07 8.25
C ILE A 26 -12.55 10.79 7.41
N ARG A 27 -12.54 10.96 6.10
CA ARG A 27 -12.65 9.87 5.13
C ARG A 27 -11.32 9.68 4.39
N PHE A 28 -10.95 8.41 4.20
CA PHE A 28 -9.93 7.99 3.25
C PHE A 28 -10.55 7.03 2.24
N GLY A 29 -10.68 7.47 1.00
CA GLY A 29 -11.24 6.74 -0.11
C GLY A 29 -10.26 6.62 -1.28
N LEU A 30 -10.77 6.10 -2.39
CA LEU A 30 -9.99 5.86 -3.61
C LEU A 30 -9.42 7.16 -4.21
N ASN A 31 -10.18 8.24 -4.18
CA ASN A 31 -9.74 9.54 -4.71
C ASN A 31 -8.61 10.14 -3.85
N GLU A 32 -8.70 10.04 -2.53
CA GLU A 32 -7.62 10.46 -1.63
C GLU A 32 -6.37 9.62 -1.87
N PHE A 33 -6.52 8.30 -2.08
CA PHE A 33 -5.41 7.43 -2.45
C PHE A 33 -4.75 7.86 -3.77
N HIS A 34 -5.55 8.15 -4.80
CA HIS A 34 -5.04 8.65 -6.08
C HIS A 34 -4.29 9.98 -5.92
N HIS A 35 -4.89 10.94 -5.19
CA HIS A 35 -4.26 12.24 -4.93
C HIS A 35 -2.88 12.08 -4.27
N ILE A 36 -2.76 11.17 -3.30
CA ILE A 36 -1.50 10.95 -2.58
C ILE A 36 -0.45 10.23 -3.43
N THR A 37 -0.86 9.28 -4.27
CA THR A 37 0.06 8.39 -4.97
C THR A 37 0.30 8.75 -6.44
N GLY A 38 -0.61 9.46 -7.09
CA GLY A 38 -0.64 9.69 -8.53
C GLY A 38 -0.91 8.42 -9.37
N LEU A 39 -1.20 7.28 -8.75
CA LEU A 39 -1.42 6.02 -9.46
C LEU A 39 -2.80 5.97 -10.12
N ASN A 40 -2.87 5.30 -11.28
CA ASN A 40 -4.13 5.07 -12.01
C ASN A 40 -5.13 4.27 -11.14
N ILE A 41 -6.36 4.77 -11.04
CA ILE A 41 -7.46 4.20 -10.25
C ILE A 41 -8.68 3.79 -11.09
N ASP A 42 -8.54 3.65 -12.40
CA ASP A 42 -9.59 3.13 -13.28
C ASP A 42 -10.14 1.78 -12.79
N ASP A 43 -11.24 1.33 -13.36
CA ASP A 43 -11.80 0.04 -12.98
C ASP A 43 -10.86 -1.11 -13.34
N LEU A 44 -10.80 -2.11 -12.46
CA LEU A 44 -10.02 -3.32 -12.74
C LEU A 44 -10.63 -4.06 -13.94
N PRO A 45 -9.79 -4.53 -14.88
CA PRO A 45 -10.27 -5.31 -16.02
C PRO A 45 -11.04 -6.55 -15.55
N THR A 46 -12.20 -6.78 -16.12
CA THR A 46 -13.02 -7.98 -15.88
C THR A 46 -12.60 -9.16 -16.73
N GLU A 47 -11.93 -8.89 -17.85
CA GLU A 47 -11.45 -9.90 -18.76
C GLU A 47 -10.21 -10.61 -18.22
N LYS A 48 -10.16 -11.93 -18.46
CA LYS A 48 -8.98 -12.72 -18.14
C LYS A 48 -7.82 -12.30 -19.04
N PHE A 49 -6.72 -11.96 -18.43
CA PHE A 49 -5.49 -11.64 -19.13
C PHE A 49 -4.57 -12.85 -19.17
N GLU A 50 -4.08 -13.18 -20.37
CA GLU A 50 -3.05 -14.20 -20.56
C GLU A 50 -1.89 -13.57 -21.34
N PRO A 51 -0.71 -13.41 -20.73
CA PRO A 51 0.47 -12.87 -21.41
C PRO A 51 1.00 -13.90 -22.44
N GLU A 52 1.64 -13.40 -23.50
CA GLU A 52 2.30 -14.27 -24.49
C GLU A 52 3.53 -14.98 -23.91
N ALA A 53 4.22 -14.33 -22.97
CA ALA A 53 5.39 -14.90 -22.30
C ALA A 53 5.01 -16.10 -21.43
N ASP A 54 5.88 -17.10 -21.37
CA ASP A 54 5.66 -18.31 -20.56
C ASP A 54 5.84 -18.03 -19.07
N TYR A 55 4.89 -17.31 -18.49
CA TYR A 55 4.87 -17.02 -17.06
C TYR A 55 4.71 -18.28 -16.21
N LYS A 56 4.10 -19.34 -16.76
CA LYS A 56 3.88 -20.60 -16.03
C LYS A 56 5.21 -21.29 -15.76
N ALA A 57 6.10 -21.37 -16.77
CA ALA A 57 7.45 -21.88 -16.58
C ALA A 57 8.23 -21.05 -15.57
N PHE A 58 8.13 -19.71 -15.62
CA PHE A 58 8.80 -18.84 -14.67
C PHE A 58 8.27 -19.00 -13.24
N PHE A 59 6.96 -19.09 -13.06
CA PHE A 59 6.35 -19.34 -11.74
C PHE A 59 6.72 -20.73 -11.20
N SER A 60 6.77 -21.72 -12.07
CA SER A 60 7.24 -23.07 -11.69
C SER A 60 8.71 -23.04 -11.20
N GLU A 61 9.58 -22.29 -11.87
CA GLU A 61 10.98 -22.09 -11.47
C GLU A 61 11.08 -21.42 -10.07
N LEU A 62 10.18 -20.50 -9.76
CA LEU A 62 10.04 -19.89 -8.44
C LEU A 62 9.27 -20.75 -7.42
N ARG A 63 8.79 -21.93 -7.81
CA ARG A 63 7.97 -22.85 -7.02
C ARG A 63 6.62 -22.24 -6.58
N VAL A 64 6.10 -21.29 -7.35
CA VAL A 64 4.78 -20.70 -7.14
C VAL A 64 3.71 -21.71 -7.53
N PRO A 65 2.69 -21.97 -6.70
CA PRO A 65 1.58 -22.86 -7.04
C PRO A 65 0.79 -22.40 -8.25
N THR A 66 0.25 -23.34 -9.01
CA THR A 66 -0.56 -23.04 -10.20
C THR A 66 -1.80 -22.21 -9.83
N GLY A 67 -2.01 -21.11 -10.54
CA GLY A 67 -3.15 -20.21 -10.32
C GLY A 67 -2.97 -19.22 -9.17
N GLU A 68 -1.79 -19.15 -8.59
CA GLU A 68 -1.45 -18.21 -7.52
C GLU A 68 -0.35 -17.24 -7.95
N GLY A 69 -0.31 -16.07 -7.33
CA GLY A 69 0.85 -15.18 -7.44
C GLY A 69 1.91 -15.53 -6.39
N PRO A 70 3.16 -15.06 -6.56
CA PRO A 70 4.23 -15.37 -5.64
C PRO A 70 4.03 -14.73 -4.26
N ASN A 71 4.56 -15.39 -3.22
CA ASN A 71 4.71 -14.86 -1.87
C ASN A 71 6.16 -14.40 -1.62
N LEU A 72 6.41 -13.81 -0.45
CA LEU A 72 7.73 -13.30 -0.10
C LEU A 72 8.81 -14.39 0.01
N ASP A 73 8.45 -15.59 0.46
CA ASP A 73 9.45 -16.66 0.66
C ASP A 73 9.88 -17.27 -0.68
N GLU A 74 8.94 -17.42 -1.63
CA GLU A 74 9.24 -17.82 -3.01
C GLU A 74 10.13 -16.78 -3.71
N LEU A 75 9.85 -15.48 -3.51
CA LEU A 75 10.70 -14.41 -4.03
C LEU A 75 12.09 -14.39 -3.36
N ARG A 76 12.18 -14.62 -2.05
CA ARG A 76 13.49 -14.74 -1.37
C ARG A 76 14.33 -15.89 -1.92
N GLN A 77 13.71 -17.03 -2.23
CA GLN A 77 14.40 -18.15 -2.87
C GLN A 77 14.90 -17.77 -4.28
N GLY A 78 14.08 -17.04 -5.05
CA GLY A 78 14.47 -16.52 -6.36
C GLY A 78 15.68 -15.58 -6.34
N LEU A 79 15.91 -14.83 -5.24
CA LEU A 79 17.10 -13.97 -5.10
C LEU A 79 18.43 -14.74 -5.19
N VAL A 80 18.44 -16.00 -4.80
CA VAL A 80 19.66 -16.84 -4.85
C VAL A 80 20.04 -17.17 -6.29
N THR A 81 19.05 -17.40 -7.15
CA THR A 81 19.23 -17.87 -8.52
C THR A 81 19.17 -16.76 -9.57
N CYS A 82 18.56 -15.62 -9.26
CA CYS A 82 18.25 -14.57 -10.23
C CYS A 82 19.47 -13.98 -10.95
N ARG A 83 20.66 -14.05 -10.38
CA ARG A 83 21.90 -13.57 -11.01
C ARG A 83 22.26 -14.32 -12.29
N ALA A 84 21.89 -15.60 -12.38
CA ALA A 84 22.14 -16.45 -13.55
C ALA A 84 21.06 -16.30 -14.64
N TRP A 85 19.95 -15.59 -14.36
CA TRP A 85 18.87 -15.46 -15.32
C TRP A 85 19.14 -14.45 -16.44
N PRO A 86 18.53 -14.64 -17.61
CA PRO A 86 18.49 -13.63 -18.66
C PRO A 86 17.91 -12.31 -18.15
N THR A 87 18.23 -11.20 -18.81
CA THR A 87 17.81 -9.86 -18.42
C THR A 87 16.29 -9.73 -18.29
N GLU A 88 15.55 -10.35 -19.18
CA GLU A 88 14.09 -10.35 -19.17
C GLU A 88 13.51 -11.01 -17.91
N LYS A 89 13.95 -12.20 -17.57
CA LYS A 89 13.54 -12.89 -16.33
C LYS A 89 13.90 -12.08 -15.08
N ARG A 90 15.08 -11.45 -15.07
CA ARG A 90 15.51 -10.58 -13.96
C ARG A 90 14.58 -9.36 -13.84
N ARG A 91 14.13 -8.80 -14.98
CA ARG A 91 13.18 -7.70 -15.00
C ARG A 91 11.83 -8.14 -14.41
N TRP A 92 11.25 -9.25 -14.86
CA TRP A 92 10.01 -9.81 -14.29
C TRP A 92 10.13 -10.02 -12.79
N PHE A 93 11.23 -10.63 -12.37
CA PHE A 93 11.50 -10.86 -10.96
C PHE A 93 11.60 -9.56 -10.14
N GLY A 94 12.29 -8.57 -10.66
CA GLY A 94 12.40 -7.24 -10.05
C GLY A 94 11.04 -6.56 -9.91
N LEU A 95 10.21 -6.60 -10.95
CA LEU A 95 8.85 -6.04 -10.93
C LEU A 95 7.95 -6.77 -9.93
N LEU A 96 7.98 -8.12 -9.89
CA LEU A 96 7.24 -8.88 -8.89
C LEU A 96 7.68 -8.54 -7.46
N THR A 97 8.97 -8.37 -7.24
CA THR A 97 9.51 -7.98 -5.93
C THR A 97 9.07 -6.57 -5.55
N LEU A 98 9.11 -5.62 -6.50
CA LEU A 98 8.63 -4.25 -6.29
C LEU A 98 7.14 -4.21 -5.97
N LEU A 99 6.32 -4.96 -6.70
CA LEU A 99 4.88 -5.07 -6.42
C LEU A 99 4.62 -5.67 -5.03
N SER A 100 5.35 -6.73 -4.67
CA SER A 100 5.18 -7.43 -3.40
C SER A 100 5.48 -6.54 -2.20
N ILE A 101 6.60 -5.85 -2.23
CA ILE A 101 7.11 -5.08 -1.08
C ILE A 101 6.56 -3.64 -1.14
N GLY A 102 6.65 -2.99 -2.29
CA GLY A 102 6.31 -1.58 -2.45
C GLY A 102 4.81 -1.34 -2.54
N LEU A 103 4.11 -2.05 -3.40
CA LEU A 103 2.71 -1.75 -3.70
C LEU A 103 1.73 -2.50 -2.79
N PHE A 104 1.89 -3.82 -2.67
CA PHE A 104 0.99 -4.66 -1.89
C PHE A 104 1.43 -4.84 -0.43
N GLY A 105 2.65 -4.44 -0.07
CA GLY A 105 3.16 -4.54 1.30
C GLY A 105 2.90 -5.91 1.91
N LEU A 106 3.28 -6.97 1.17
CA LEU A 106 2.98 -8.34 1.59
C LEU A 106 3.69 -8.69 2.91
N HIS A 107 3.03 -9.50 3.71
CA HIS A 107 3.63 -10.17 4.87
C HIS A 107 3.75 -11.68 4.60
N THR A 108 4.38 -12.42 5.50
CA THR A 108 4.88 -13.79 5.30
C THR A 108 3.92 -14.76 4.60
N ASN A 109 2.61 -14.67 4.86
CA ASN A 109 1.61 -15.60 4.31
C ASN A 109 0.75 -14.97 3.19
N SER A 110 1.06 -13.75 2.76
CA SER A 110 0.30 -13.06 1.72
C SER A 110 0.93 -13.27 0.36
N ARG A 111 0.09 -13.30 -0.67
CA ARG A 111 0.49 -13.45 -2.08
C ARG A 111 0.10 -12.24 -2.89
N ILE A 112 0.83 -11.93 -3.95
CA ILE A 112 0.38 -10.99 -4.96
C ILE A 112 -0.91 -11.55 -5.58
N PRO A 113 -1.96 -10.74 -5.82
CA PRO A 113 -3.11 -11.19 -6.58
C PRO A 113 -2.67 -11.75 -7.95
N PHE A 114 -3.12 -12.95 -8.31
CA PHE A 114 -2.65 -13.67 -9.50
C PHE A 114 -2.80 -12.87 -10.79
N GLU A 115 -3.96 -12.22 -10.98
CA GLU A 115 -4.21 -11.38 -12.15
C GLU A 115 -3.28 -10.16 -12.22
N SER A 116 -2.91 -9.58 -11.08
CA SER A 116 -1.91 -8.51 -11.02
C SER A 116 -0.49 -9.03 -11.33
N ALA A 117 -0.13 -10.21 -10.80
CA ALA A 117 1.19 -10.80 -11.03
C ALA A 117 1.43 -11.12 -12.52
N LYS A 118 0.41 -11.57 -13.25
CA LYS A 118 0.51 -11.86 -14.68
C LYS A 118 0.82 -10.65 -15.55
N ARG A 119 0.42 -9.43 -15.12
CA ARG A 119 0.68 -8.19 -15.88
C ARG A 119 2.17 -7.87 -16.03
N VAL A 120 3.00 -8.41 -15.14
CA VAL A 120 4.46 -8.20 -15.18
C VAL A 120 5.13 -8.78 -16.44
N PHE A 121 4.48 -9.75 -17.07
CA PHE A 121 5.01 -10.46 -18.25
C PHE A 121 4.66 -9.78 -19.58
N ASP A 122 3.97 -8.66 -19.54
CA ASP A 122 3.60 -7.87 -20.71
C ASP A 122 3.76 -6.37 -20.40
N ASP A 123 4.54 -5.69 -21.23
CA ASP A 123 4.91 -4.29 -20.98
C ASP A 123 3.74 -3.32 -21.09
N GLU A 124 2.83 -3.57 -22.01
CA GLU A 124 1.66 -2.71 -22.20
C GLU A 124 0.63 -2.94 -21.09
N ALA A 125 0.40 -4.20 -20.75
CA ALA A 125 -0.45 -4.54 -19.62
C ALA A 125 0.10 -3.99 -18.29
N MET A 126 1.42 -4.00 -18.10
CA MET A 126 2.06 -3.43 -16.91
C MET A 126 1.88 -1.92 -16.82
N LYS A 127 1.92 -1.19 -17.97
CA LYS A 127 1.75 0.27 -18.01
C LYS A 127 0.31 0.71 -17.80
N THR A 128 -0.63 -0.03 -18.40
CA THR A 128 -2.05 0.39 -18.45
C THR A 128 -2.87 -0.11 -17.27
N TYR A 129 -2.36 -1.10 -16.53
CA TYR A 129 -3.09 -1.68 -15.40
C TYR A 129 -3.35 -0.65 -14.27
N PRO A 130 -4.56 -0.61 -13.70
CA PRO A 130 -4.92 0.36 -12.66
C PRO A 130 -4.33 -0.03 -11.30
N TRP A 131 -3.02 0.13 -11.17
CA TRP A 131 -2.26 -0.24 -9.96
C TRP A 131 -2.74 0.48 -8.71
N GLY A 132 -3.22 1.73 -8.85
CA GLY A 132 -3.76 2.48 -7.74
C GLY A 132 -4.99 1.83 -7.13
N ARG A 133 -5.92 1.37 -7.97
CA ARG A 133 -7.11 0.65 -7.48
C ARG A 133 -6.74 -0.69 -6.84
N ALA A 134 -5.88 -1.47 -7.47
CA ALA A 134 -5.45 -2.76 -6.93
C ALA A 134 -4.76 -2.59 -5.56
N ALA A 135 -3.87 -1.62 -5.43
CA ALA A 135 -3.18 -1.32 -4.17
C ALA A 135 -4.12 -0.77 -3.09
N TYR A 136 -5.04 0.12 -3.47
CA TYR A 136 -6.05 0.65 -2.56
C TYR A 136 -6.95 -0.45 -1.99
N GLU A 137 -7.47 -1.34 -2.84
CA GLU A 137 -8.31 -2.45 -2.39
C GLU A 137 -7.56 -3.38 -1.45
N ALA A 138 -6.31 -3.72 -1.76
CA ALA A 138 -5.46 -4.53 -0.89
C ALA A 138 -5.25 -3.86 0.50
N LEU A 139 -4.95 -2.56 0.52
CA LEU A 139 -4.77 -1.79 1.76
C LEU A 139 -6.04 -1.77 2.60
N VAL A 140 -7.19 -1.42 1.99
CA VAL A 140 -8.48 -1.32 2.69
C VAL A 140 -8.90 -2.68 3.26
N VAL A 141 -8.77 -3.75 2.48
CA VAL A 141 -9.07 -5.11 2.95
C VAL A 141 -8.18 -5.49 4.13
N SER A 142 -6.87 -5.24 4.02
CA SER A 142 -5.92 -5.54 5.10
C SER A 142 -6.30 -4.81 6.40
N ILE A 143 -6.65 -3.52 6.32
CA ILE A 143 -7.03 -2.74 7.50
C ILE A 143 -8.36 -3.23 8.10
N LYS A 144 -9.36 -3.53 7.26
CA LYS A 144 -10.67 -4.00 7.73
C LYS A 144 -10.62 -5.38 8.39
N LEU A 145 -9.67 -6.20 7.99
CA LEU A 145 -9.42 -7.51 8.58
C LEU A 145 -8.60 -7.45 9.88
N LEU A 146 -8.02 -6.29 10.20
CA LEU A 146 -7.27 -6.13 11.44
C LEU A 146 -8.15 -6.44 12.66
N ARG A 147 -7.67 -7.37 13.46
CA ARG A 147 -8.18 -7.61 14.80
C ARG A 147 -7.12 -7.10 15.78
N PRO A 148 -7.36 -6.02 16.49
CA PRO A 148 -6.40 -5.47 17.45
C PRO A 148 -6.36 -6.37 18.72
N ILE A 149 -5.80 -7.57 18.58
CA ILE A 149 -5.57 -8.49 19.67
C ILE A 149 -4.07 -8.51 19.93
N GLY A 150 -3.64 -7.86 21.03
CA GLY A 150 -2.23 -7.82 21.41
C GLY A 150 -1.53 -6.47 21.20
N LYS A 151 -0.21 -6.47 21.40
CA LYS A 151 0.62 -5.25 21.36
C LYS A 151 1.13 -4.89 19.96
N THR A 152 1.06 -5.82 19.00
CA THR A 152 1.58 -5.63 17.63
C THR A 152 0.63 -6.30 16.62
N TYR A 153 0.47 -5.69 15.46
CA TYR A 153 -0.27 -6.23 14.34
C TYR A 153 0.39 -5.81 13.04
N THR A 154 0.22 -6.63 12.02
CA THR A 154 0.76 -6.39 10.68
C THR A 154 -0.32 -5.88 9.76
N VAL A 155 -0.04 -4.76 9.10
CA VAL A 155 -0.89 -4.18 8.06
C VAL A 155 -0.23 -4.46 6.72
N GLY A 156 -0.94 -5.09 5.80
CA GLY A 156 -0.52 -5.21 4.40
C GLY A 156 -0.98 -4.00 3.59
N GLY A 157 -0.41 -3.84 2.40
CA GLY A 157 -0.70 -2.72 1.51
C GLY A 157 0.29 -1.58 1.63
N LEU A 158 0.08 -0.55 0.81
CA LEU A 158 0.91 0.65 0.77
C LEU A 158 0.59 1.59 1.96
N VAL A 159 1.01 1.19 3.16
CA VAL A 159 0.65 1.86 4.43
C VAL A 159 1.17 3.30 4.52
N PHE A 160 2.27 3.63 3.84
CA PHE A 160 2.83 4.98 3.82
C PHE A 160 1.86 6.03 3.26
N VAL A 161 0.91 5.61 2.42
CA VAL A 161 -0.15 6.48 1.90
C VAL A 161 -1.00 7.05 3.02
N LEU A 162 -1.30 6.27 4.06
CA LEU A 162 -2.08 6.75 5.21
C LEU A 162 -1.32 7.80 6.03
N GLN A 163 0.00 7.68 6.10
CA GLN A 163 0.84 8.69 6.76
C GLN A 163 0.86 9.99 5.97
N ALA A 164 1.10 9.91 4.65
CA ALA A 164 1.09 11.09 3.78
C ALA A 164 -0.30 11.76 3.79
N TRP A 165 -1.38 10.96 3.70
CA TRP A 165 -2.74 11.46 3.82
C TRP A 165 -3.03 12.17 5.14
N ALA A 166 -2.53 11.64 6.26
CA ALA A 166 -2.69 12.29 7.55
C ALA A 166 -1.99 13.66 7.61
N TYR A 167 -0.82 13.78 6.98
CA TYR A 167 -0.10 15.05 6.88
C TYR A 167 -0.82 16.06 5.97
N GLU A 168 -1.38 15.60 4.85
CA GLU A 168 -2.15 16.46 3.94
C GLU A 168 -3.51 16.90 4.53
N SER A 169 -4.11 16.06 5.39
CA SER A 169 -5.45 16.29 5.92
C SER A 169 -5.48 16.99 7.27
N ILE A 170 -4.40 16.94 8.05
CA ILE A 170 -4.35 17.42 9.43
C ILE A 170 -3.08 18.26 9.62
N ILE A 171 -3.24 19.58 9.52
CA ILE A 171 -2.14 20.56 9.54
C ILE A 171 -1.26 20.40 10.79
N THR A 172 -1.85 20.28 11.96
CA THR A 172 -1.12 20.11 13.24
C THR A 172 -0.23 18.86 13.27
N ILE A 173 -0.68 17.78 12.61
CA ILE A 173 0.13 16.55 12.48
C ILE A 173 1.28 16.78 11.49
N ALA A 174 1.03 17.49 10.39
CA ALA A 174 2.05 17.82 9.41
C ALA A 174 3.15 18.72 10.00
N GLU A 175 2.79 19.78 10.71
CA GLU A 175 3.72 20.72 11.34
C GLU A 175 4.62 20.05 12.39
N ARG A 176 4.06 19.11 13.14
CA ARG A 176 4.77 18.49 14.27
C ARG A 176 5.56 17.22 13.90
N PHE A 177 5.12 16.49 12.91
CA PHE A 177 5.70 15.19 12.54
C PHE A 177 6.12 15.09 11.07
N GLY A 178 5.61 15.97 10.22
CA GLY A 178 5.93 16.02 8.82
C GLY A 178 7.27 16.73 8.60
N ASN A 179 8.04 16.24 7.63
CA ASN A 179 9.18 16.94 7.08
C ASN A 179 8.99 16.99 5.58
N ALA A 180 8.59 18.12 5.04
CA ALA A 180 8.46 18.32 3.60
C ALA A 180 9.86 18.38 2.99
N VAL A 181 10.24 17.34 2.27
CA VAL A 181 11.55 17.22 1.61
C VAL A 181 11.50 17.83 0.22
N ASN A 182 10.38 17.70 -0.49
CA ASN A 182 10.21 18.19 -1.84
C ASN A 182 8.76 18.64 -2.09
N ALA A 183 8.53 19.96 -2.07
CA ALA A 183 7.18 20.54 -2.15
C ALA A 183 6.48 20.32 -3.51
N ASP A 184 7.24 20.12 -4.59
CA ASP A 184 6.72 20.01 -5.96
C ASP A 184 6.34 18.57 -6.35
N GLU A 185 6.67 17.59 -5.51
CA GLU A 185 6.36 16.19 -5.75
C GLU A 185 4.95 15.81 -5.28
N ILE A 186 4.45 14.67 -5.79
CA ILE A 186 3.22 14.06 -5.27
C ILE A 186 3.33 13.84 -3.75
N PRO A 187 2.23 13.94 -2.99
CA PRO A 187 2.28 13.88 -1.53
C PRO A 187 3.04 12.66 -0.97
N LEU A 188 2.95 11.50 -1.62
CA LEU A 188 3.68 10.30 -1.18
C LEU A 188 5.20 10.49 -1.16
N LEU A 189 5.76 11.28 -2.07
CA LEU A 189 7.20 11.56 -2.19
C LEU A 189 7.59 12.87 -1.51
N ARG A 190 6.63 13.75 -1.24
CA ARG A 190 6.84 15.04 -0.59
C ARG A 190 7.27 14.90 0.87
N TRP A 191 6.68 13.95 1.59
CA TRP A 191 6.85 13.82 3.02
C TRP A 191 7.96 12.86 3.39
N GLY A 192 9.05 13.38 3.98
CA GLY A 192 10.06 12.60 4.69
C GLY A 192 9.58 12.27 6.11
N GLY A 193 9.82 11.04 6.54
CA GLY A 193 9.42 10.60 7.88
C GLY A 193 10.46 10.93 8.95
N SER A 194 10.11 11.73 9.95
CA SER A 194 10.85 11.80 11.22
C SER A 194 10.23 10.83 12.24
N ARG A 195 11.05 9.97 12.83
CA ARG A 195 10.61 9.04 13.88
C ARG A 195 10.67 9.72 15.25
N THR A 196 9.72 10.59 15.60
CA THR A 196 9.61 11.15 16.93
C THR A 196 8.83 10.24 17.88
N ARG A 197 9.13 10.34 19.18
CA ARG A 197 8.50 9.52 20.24
C ARG A 197 7.16 10.04 20.74
N SER A 198 6.76 11.26 20.37
CA SER A 198 5.46 11.82 20.78
C SER A 198 4.31 11.04 20.12
N THR A 199 3.26 10.85 20.88
CA THR A 199 2.06 10.15 20.40
C THR A 199 1.16 11.12 19.66
N ILE A 200 0.55 10.68 18.54
CA ILE A 200 -0.43 11.49 17.79
C ILE A 200 -1.58 11.93 18.72
N GLU A 201 -1.98 11.05 19.64
CA GLU A 201 -3.01 11.36 20.64
C GLU A 201 -2.68 12.58 21.51
N SER A 202 -1.42 12.72 21.96
CA SER A 202 -1.02 13.89 22.78
C SER A 202 -1.07 15.19 21.96
N VAL A 203 -0.73 15.13 20.67
CA VAL A 203 -0.77 16.29 19.78
C VAL A 203 -2.20 16.72 19.50
N ILE A 204 -3.07 15.77 19.18
CA ILE A 204 -4.50 16.05 18.97
C ILE A 204 -5.14 16.60 20.25
N ALA A 205 -4.79 16.06 21.42
CA ALA A 205 -5.30 16.55 22.71
C ALA A 205 -4.83 17.99 23.02
N GLU A 206 -3.60 18.32 22.68
CA GLU A 206 -3.06 19.69 22.81
C GLU A 206 -3.77 20.65 21.83
N ASP A 207 -3.99 20.24 20.60
CA ASP A 207 -4.68 21.03 19.57
C ASP A 207 -6.14 21.31 19.95
N ILE A 208 -6.85 20.31 20.45
CA ILE A 208 -8.22 20.47 20.97
C ILE A 208 -8.25 21.50 22.13
N LYS A 209 -7.25 21.48 23.01
CA LYS A 209 -7.17 22.45 24.11
C LYS A 209 -6.84 23.86 23.64
N ALA A 210 -5.97 24.00 22.63
CA ALA A 210 -5.51 25.30 22.14
C ALA A 210 -6.54 25.97 21.21
N ASN A 211 -7.18 25.19 20.33
CA ASN A 211 -7.99 25.71 19.20
C ASN A 211 -9.45 25.26 19.24
N GLY A 212 -9.93 24.62 20.32
CA GLY A 212 -11.30 24.14 20.45
C GLY A 212 -11.66 23.04 19.45
N GLY A 213 -10.68 22.43 18.79
CA GLY A 213 -10.88 21.36 17.81
C GLY A 213 -11.42 21.83 16.46
N GLU A 214 -11.16 23.08 16.05
CA GLU A 214 -11.45 23.61 14.71
C GLU A 214 -10.50 23.09 13.64
#